data_d34a453b301e20f3608511d5d54aa165
#
_entry.id   d34a453b301e20f3608511d5d54aa165
#
_cell.length_a   1.000
_cell.length_b   1.000
_cell.length_c   1.000
_cell.angle_alpha   90.00
_cell.angle_beta   90.00
_cell.angle_gamma   90.00
#
_symmetry.space_group_name_H-M   'P 1'
#
loop_
_entity.id
_entity.type
_entity.pdbx_description
1 polymer ?
#
loop_
_entity_poly.entity_id
_entity_poly.type
_entity_poly.pdbx_seq_one_letter_code
_entity_poly.pdbx_strand_id
1 'polypeptide(L)'
;MRPIKILGIAPYEGIASLMRQAAESRDDLQIDVHVGNLTAGAEIAAAQTAQEEYDVILSRGGTAEAIRRCTDLKVVDIPLSVYDILRSIKLAENHNCKYAVIGFPAITRNATFLCEVLRYNVDIYTIHDQAEARTILQGLESSGCQMVLCDVVTNSLAQEYGIPAMLITSGLESVEDALNTAVQEGLAHRKALELAQFFQDVIRAMPYDTLVSDEAGQDLFVSLSPELPDSVLAKAHSAIMQRTTEPHRSCIEEDGIRYTLQSTPIRMEGVLRHVVTIEKSRLSIPLGKYGIAYSDLQQTVDTFFDSFYGITQSFSTANLTLEQYLQNNRPLVVYGEPGTAKPQMVRMLYAKGPLSNAPLVKIDCAMLMRPGWKYLMENDRSPLMGKGCTIMMSHVEALTDEQFSELFSTVTALHTQERN
;
A
#
# COMPACT_ATOMS: atom_id res chain seq x y z
N MET A 1 16.62 17.61 16.92
CA MET A 1 16.00 17.06 15.69
C MET A 1 16.80 17.58 14.49
N ARG A 2 16.99 16.78 13.44
CA ARG A 2 17.58 17.29 12.18
C ARG A 2 16.63 18.35 11.59
N PRO A 3 17.12 19.52 11.12
CA PRO A 3 16.28 20.52 10.49
C PRO A 3 15.55 19.95 9.27
N ILE A 4 14.36 20.48 8.96
CA ILE A 4 13.61 20.09 7.77
C ILE A 4 14.30 20.65 6.54
N LYS A 5 14.60 19.80 5.57
CA LYS A 5 15.26 20.20 4.33
C LYS A 5 14.22 20.54 3.26
N ILE A 6 14.16 21.82 2.89
CA ILE A 6 13.18 22.39 1.98
C ILE A 6 13.87 22.72 0.65
N LEU A 7 13.28 22.30 -0.46
CA LEU A 7 13.66 22.77 -1.79
C LEU A 7 12.78 23.96 -2.19
N GLY A 8 13.33 25.16 -2.21
CA GLY A 8 12.65 26.37 -2.64
C GLY A 8 12.79 26.61 -4.14
N ILE A 9 11.70 26.55 -4.90
CA ILE A 9 11.68 26.90 -6.32
C ILE A 9 10.91 28.19 -6.50
N ALA A 10 11.64 29.27 -6.69
CA ALA A 10 11.08 30.62 -6.84
C ALA A 10 10.84 30.96 -8.31
N PRO A 11 9.63 31.38 -8.73
CA PRO A 11 9.37 31.80 -10.10
C PRO A 11 10.17 33.04 -10.55
N TYR A 12 10.66 33.85 -9.62
CA TYR A 12 11.47 35.05 -9.86
C TYR A 12 12.31 35.42 -8.62
N GLU A 13 13.37 36.22 -8.83
CA GLU A 13 14.36 36.52 -7.80
C GLU A 13 13.80 37.22 -6.56
N GLY A 14 12.73 38.03 -6.70
CA GLY A 14 12.11 38.69 -5.54
C GLY A 14 11.58 37.72 -4.49
N ILE A 15 10.93 36.63 -4.93
CA ILE A 15 10.48 35.55 -4.01
C ILE A 15 11.67 34.74 -3.50
N ALA A 16 12.69 34.49 -4.32
CA ALA A 16 13.89 33.79 -3.88
C ALA A 16 14.58 34.54 -2.73
N SER A 17 14.70 35.85 -2.84
CA SER A 17 15.28 36.70 -1.79
C SER A 17 14.44 36.65 -0.50
N LEU A 18 13.11 36.70 -0.59
CA LEU A 18 12.23 36.58 0.57
C LEU A 18 12.30 35.20 1.22
N MET A 19 12.40 34.12 0.43
CA MET A 19 12.58 32.76 0.96
C MET A 19 13.88 32.65 1.76
N ARG A 20 14.99 33.17 1.24
CA ARG A 20 16.28 33.18 1.94
C ARG A 20 16.20 34.02 3.21
N GLN A 21 15.64 35.23 3.13
CA GLN A 21 15.47 36.13 4.27
C GLN A 21 14.61 35.50 5.37
N ALA A 22 13.47 34.90 5.04
CA ALA A 22 12.57 34.27 5.99
C ALA A 22 13.20 33.03 6.68
N ALA A 23 14.14 32.39 6.01
CA ALA A 23 14.85 31.21 6.55
C ALA A 23 16.10 31.58 7.40
N GLU A 24 16.65 32.78 7.27
CA GLU A 24 17.96 33.18 7.80
C GLU A 24 18.07 33.09 9.33
N SER A 25 16.95 33.26 10.04
CA SER A 25 16.90 33.21 11.52
C SER A 25 16.30 31.92 12.07
N ARG A 26 16.16 30.87 11.25
CA ARG A 26 15.45 29.63 11.60
C ARG A 26 16.39 28.43 11.71
N ASP A 27 16.41 27.82 12.88
CA ASP A 27 17.21 26.61 13.17
C ASP A 27 16.44 25.30 12.89
N ASP A 28 15.11 25.39 12.69
CA ASP A 28 14.23 24.24 12.49
C ASP A 28 14.18 23.77 11.02
N LEU A 29 14.69 24.55 10.09
CA LEU A 29 14.71 24.25 8.66
C LEU A 29 16.05 24.60 8.01
N GLN A 30 16.31 23.96 6.86
CA GLN A 30 17.34 24.31 5.89
C GLN A 30 16.66 24.42 4.52
N ILE A 31 16.89 25.54 3.80
CA ILE A 31 16.30 25.75 2.49
C ILE A 31 17.36 25.95 1.42
N ASP A 32 17.24 25.22 0.31
CA ASP A 32 18.01 25.40 -0.91
C ASP A 32 17.12 26.11 -1.95
N VAL A 33 17.49 27.35 -2.33
CA VAL A 33 16.60 28.19 -3.17
C VAL A 33 17.17 28.32 -4.57
N HIS A 34 16.36 27.91 -5.55
CA HIS A 34 16.61 28.05 -6.99
C HIS A 34 15.57 28.92 -7.66
N VAL A 35 15.96 29.59 -8.74
CA VAL A 35 15.04 30.43 -9.53
C VAL A 35 14.69 29.72 -10.84
N GLY A 36 13.40 29.51 -11.07
CA GLY A 36 12.86 28.89 -12.27
C GLY A 36 11.34 29.02 -12.33
N ASN A 37 10.82 29.45 -13.48
CA ASN A 37 9.39 29.66 -13.68
C ASN A 37 8.77 28.51 -14.46
N LEU A 38 7.57 28.09 -14.11
CA LEU A 38 6.76 27.05 -14.79
C LEU A 38 7.61 25.80 -15.12
N THR A 39 7.79 25.48 -16.39
CA THR A 39 8.51 24.30 -16.86
C THR A 39 9.96 24.26 -16.37
N ALA A 40 10.67 25.39 -16.44
CA ALA A 40 12.05 25.47 -15.94
C ALA A 40 12.13 25.20 -14.44
N GLY A 41 11.15 25.67 -13.66
CA GLY A 41 11.04 25.37 -12.23
C GLY A 41 10.80 23.89 -11.95
N ALA A 42 9.96 23.24 -12.75
CA ALA A 42 9.71 21.80 -12.65
C ALA A 42 10.93 20.95 -13.01
N GLU A 43 11.69 21.32 -14.04
CA GLU A 43 12.94 20.66 -14.43
C GLU A 43 14.01 20.79 -13.33
N ILE A 44 14.15 21.97 -12.73
CA ILE A 44 15.05 22.17 -11.58
C ILE A 44 14.63 21.29 -10.40
N ALA A 45 13.33 21.27 -10.06
CA ALA A 45 12.82 20.45 -8.97
C ALA A 45 13.13 18.96 -9.19
N ALA A 46 12.88 18.44 -10.40
CA ALA A 46 13.18 17.05 -10.75
C ALA A 46 14.68 16.74 -10.68
N ALA A 47 15.54 17.65 -11.15
CA ALA A 47 16.98 17.47 -11.11
C ALA A 47 17.54 17.48 -9.68
N GLN A 48 17.06 18.40 -8.82
CA GLN A 48 17.51 18.52 -7.45
C GLN A 48 17.05 17.35 -6.58
N THR A 49 15.79 16.92 -6.72
CA THR A 49 15.25 15.78 -5.98
C THR A 49 15.88 14.43 -6.39
N ALA A 50 16.46 14.34 -7.58
CA ALA A 50 17.25 13.19 -8.01
C ALA A 50 18.68 13.15 -7.43
N GLN A 51 19.21 14.28 -7.00
CA GLN A 51 20.57 14.40 -6.47
C GLN A 51 20.62 14.40 -4.94
N GLU A 52 19.61 14.96 -4.30
CA GLU A 52 19.53 15.12 -2.87
C GLU A 52 18.12 14.84 -2.32
N GLU A 53 18.07 14.37 -1.08
CA GLU A 53 16.81 14.13 -0.37
C GLU A 53 16.30 15.43 0.26
N TYR A 54 15.05 15.77 -0.09
CA TYR A 54 14.30 16.87 0.51
C TYR A 54 13.05 16.32 1.22
N ASP A 55 12.63 17.00 2.28
CA ASP A 55 11.43 16.63 3.03
C ASP A 55 10.16 17.22 2.40
N VAL A 56 10.29 18.39 1.73
CA VAL A 56 9.17 19.14 1.13
C VAL A 56 9.70 20.15 0.11
N ILE A 57 8.85 20.50 -0.87
CA ILE A 57 9.14 21.57 -1.84
C ILE A 57 8.29 22.78 -1.51
N LEU A 58 8.89 23.99 -1.58
CA LEU A 58 8.21 25.26 -1.46
C LEU A 58 8.28 26.01 -2.80
N SER A 59 7.12 26.39 -3.34
CA SER A 59 7.07 27.16 -4.57
C SER A 59 5.83 28.05 -4.60
N ARG A 60 5.50 28.68 -5.75
CA ARG A 60 4.37 29.58 -5.85
C ARG A 60 3.59 29.41 -7.15
N GLY A 61 2.23 29.45 -7.02
CA GLY A 61 1.29 29.57 -8.13
C GLY A 61 1.48 28.54 -9.23
N GLY A 62 1.50 28.95 -10.49
CA GLY A 62 1.64 28.05 -11.64
C GLY A 62 2.91 27.19 -11.61
N THR A 63 4.00 27.68 -11.02
CA THR A 63 5.23 26.89 -10.86
C THR A 63 5.05 25.76 -9.85
N ALA A 64 4.38 26.02 -8.73
CA ALA A 64 4.03 24.99 -7.76
C ALA A 64 3.14 23.92 -8.39
N GLU A 65 2.18 24.33 -9.22
CA GLU A 65 1.30 23.41 -9.96
C GLU A 65 2.06 22.55 -10.98
N ALA A 66 3.02 23.15 -11.69
CA ALA A 66 3.87 22.42 -12.63
C ALA A 66 4.75 21.36 -11.90
N ILE A 67 5.31 21.72 -10.74
CA ILE A 67 6.14 20.83 -9.93
C ILE A 67 5.31 19.65 -9.39
N ARG A 68 4.09 19.86 -8.91
CA ARG A 68 3.20 18.77 -8.42
C ARG A 68 2.95 17.66 -9.43
N ARG A 69 3.11 17.93 -10.72
CA ARG A 69 2.92 16.94 -11.79
C ARG A 69 4.14 16.06 -12.05
N CYS A 70 5.30 16.43 -11.53
CA CYS A 70 6.57 15.73 -11.81
C CYS A 70 7.30 15.24 -10.56
N THR A 71 6.69 15.31 -9.37
CA THR A 71 7.27 14.81 -8.13
C THR A 71 6.22 14.26 -7.19
N ASP A 72 6.58 13.24 -6.43
CA ASP A 72 5.75 12.68 -5.35
C ASP A 72 5.92 13.44 -4.02
N LEU A 73 6.91 14.33 -3.93
CA LEU A 73 7.10 15.15 -2.75
C LEU A 73 5.97 16.17 -2.60
N LYS A 74 5.61 16.44 -1.36
CA LYS A 74 4.64 17.49 -1.05
C LYS A 74 5.15 18.85 -1.51
N VAL A 75 4.33 19.58 -2.27
CA VAL A 75 4.62 20.93 -2.74
C VAL A 75 3.72 21.90 -1.99
N VAL A 76 4.31 22.75 -1.17
CA VAL A 76 3.64 23.84 -0.47
C VAL A 76 3.65 25.08 -1.36
N ASP A 77 2.49 25.69 -1.53
CA ASP A 77 2.32 26.92 -2.32
C ASP A 77 2.41 28.14 -1.39
N ILE A 78 3.15 29.15 -1.82
CA ILE A 78 3.16 30.46 -1.15
C ILE A 78 1.92 31.22 -1.61
N PRO A 79 0.90 31.40 -0.77
CA PRO A 79 -0.34 32.05 -1.15
C PRO A 79 -0.17 33.55 -1.32
N LEU A 80 -1.10 34.18 -2.00
CA LEU A 80 -1.32 35.64 -1.92
C LEU A 80 -2.26 35.93 -0.77
N SER A 81 -1.74 36.60 0.23
CA SER A 81 -2.55 37.05 1.37
C SER A 81 -3.37 38.30 1.04
N VAL A 82 -4.36 38.54 1.87
CA VAL A 82 -5.14 39.81 1.82
C VAL A 82 -4.22 41.03 2.02
N TYR A 83 -3.17 40.88 2.85
CA TYR A 83 -2.17 41.93 3.08
C TYR A 83 -1.34 42.25 1.83
N ASP A 84 -1.01 41.25 1.02
CA ASP A 84 -0.25 41.44 -0.22
C ASP A 84 -1.05 42.21 -1.25
N ILE A 85 -2.34 41.91 -1.35
CA ILE A 85 -3.28 42.65 -2.23
C ILE A 85 -3.48 44.05 -1.72
N LEU A 86 -3.70 44.24 -0.42
CA LEU A 86 -3.84 45.59 0.17
C LEU A 86 -2.59 46.45 -0.06
N ARG A 87 -1.40 45.83 0.12
CA ARG A 87 -0.12 46.53 -0.15
C ARG A 87 -0.02 46.94 -1.60
N SER A 88 -0.40 46.10 -2.53
CA SER A 88 -0.39 46.41 -3.97
C SER A 88 -1.38 47.48 -4.32
N ILE A 89 -2.59 47.47 -3.75
CA ILE A 89 -3.60 48.53 -3.92
C ILE A 89 -3.06 49.86 -3.38
N LYS A 90 -2.45 49.85 -2.18
CA LYS A 90 -1.89 51.07 -1.59
C LYS A 90 -0.72 51.66 -2.40
N LEU A 91 0.10 50.80 -3.00
CA LEU A 91 1.17 51.24 -3.89
C LEU A 91 0.59 51.86 -5.18
N ALA A 92 -0.46 51.27 -5.75
CA ALA A 92 -1.12 51.77 -6.95
C ALA A 92 -1.78 53.15 -6.73
N GLU A 93 -2.39 53.38 -5.57
CA GLU A 93 -2.95 54.69 -5.20
C GLU A 93 -1.93 55.84 -5.27
N ASN A 94 -0.65 55.56 -5.00
CA ASN A 94 0.40 56.59 -5.07
C ASN A 94 0.69 57.09 -6.49
N HIS A 95 0.24 56.34 -7.51
CA HIS A 95 0.43 56.73 -8.91
C HIS A 95 -0.64 57.72 -9.41
N ASN A 96 -1.68 58.04 -8.60
CA ASN A 96 -2.77 58.94 -8.95
C ASN A 96 -3.40 58.68 -10.34
N CYS A 97 -3.50 57.44 -10.74
CA CYS A 97 -4.07 56.99 -11.99
C CYS A 97 -5.24 56.03 -11.76
N LYS A 98 -6.13 55.88 -12.73
CA LYS A 98 -7.19 54.88 -12.69
C LYS A 98 -6.55 53.51 -12.96
N TYR A 99 -6.72 52.57 -12.05
CA TYR A 99 -6.21 51.20 -12.15
C TYR A 99 -7.31 50.16 -11.99
N ALA A 100 -7.06 48.94 -12.47
CA ALA A 100 -7.92 47.79 -12.32
C ALA A 100 -7.12 46.62 -11.75
N VAL A 101 -7.82 45.71 -11.08
CA VAL A 101 -7.25 44.43 -10.64
C VAL A 101 -7.66 43.33 -11.62
N ILE A 102 -6.70 42.60 -12.18
CA ILE A 102 -6.95 41.51 -13.10
C ILE A 102 -6.21 40.27 -12.57
N GLY A 103 -6.89 39.14 -12.37
CA GLY A 103 -6.25 37.92 -11.91
C GLY A 103 -7.18 36.74 -11.82
N PHE A 104 -6.60 35.59 -11.48
CA PHE A 104 -7.34 34.36 -11.21
C PHE A 104 -8.23 34.49 -9.96
N PRO A 105 -9.23 33.59 -9.77
CA PRO A 105 -10.21 33.69 -8.68
C PRO A 105 -9.60 33.84 -7.27
N ALA A 106 -8.40 33.27 -7.03
CA ALA A 106 -7.72 33.40 -5.76
C ALA A 106 -7.31 34.83 -5.42
N ILE A 107 -6.97 35.63 -6.44
CA ILE A 107 -6.61 37.05 -6.31
C ILE A 107 -7.86 37.91 -6.22
N THR A 108 -8.75 37.73 -7.19
CA THR A 108 -9.92 38.66 -7.35
C THR A 108 -10.93 38.49 -6.22
N ARG A 109 -11.12 37.31 -5.66
CA ARG A 109 -11.96 37.08 -4.48
C ARG A 109 -11.48 37.89 -3.28
N ASN A 110 -10.19 37.88 -3.00
CA ASN A 110 -9.60 38.62 -1.90
C ASN A 110 -9.60 40.15 -2.20
N ALA A 111 -9.35 40.55 -3.45
CA ALA A 111 -9.42 41.93 -3.87
C ALA A 111 -10.84 42.48 -3.74
N THR A 112 -11.86 41.74 -4.18
CA THR A 112 -13.28 42.13 -4.04
C THR A 112 -13.63 42.29 -2.58
N PHE A 113 -13.32 41.34 -1.72
CA PHE A 113 -13.56 41.44 -0.27
C PHE A 113 -12.92 42.69 0.34
N LEU A 114 -11.65 42.98 0.00
CA LEU A 114 -10.95 44.17 0.49
C LEU A 114 -11.58 45.44 0.01
N CYS A 115 -11.92 45.53 -1.28
CA CYS A 115 -12.50 46.71 -1.87
C CYS A 115 -13.90 46.99 -1.29
N GLU A 116 -14.69 45.96 -1.02
CA GLU A 116 -16.00 46.11 -0.35
C GLU A 116 -15.85 46.62 1.09
N VAL A 117 -14.96 45.99 1.89
CA VAL A 117 -14.76 46.37 3.30
C VAL A 117 -14.18 47.79 3.44
N LEU A 118 -13.20 48.12 2.61
CA LEU A 118 -12.49 49.40 2.67
C LEU A 118 -13.14 50.50 1.81
N ARG A 119 -14.22 50.16 1.09
CA ARG A 119 -14.96 51.05 0.18
C ARG A 119 -14.09 51.65 -0.92
N TYR A 120 -13.17 50.84 -1.45
CA TYR A 120 -12.41 51.21 -2.63
C TYR A 120 -13.25 51.05 -3.90
N ASN A 121 -13.17 52.00 -4.79
CA ASN A 121 -13.84 51.94 -6.10
C ASN A 121 -12.81 51.53 -7.16
N VAL A 122 -12.61 50.21 -7.29
CA VAL A 122 -11.63 49.62 -8.20
C VAL A 122 -12.35 48.60 -9.09
N ASP A 123 -12.10 48.66 -10.39
CA ASP A 123 -12.62 47.68 -11.33
C ASP A 123 -11.84 46.36 -11.14
N ILE A 124 -12.55 45.25 -10.91
CA ILE A 124 -11.94 43.92 -10.67
C ILE A 124 -12.42 42.93 -11.74
N TYR A 125 -11.49 42.33 -12.45
CA TYR A 125 -11.75 41.39 -13.52
C TYR A 125 -11.16 40.01 -13.15
N THR A 126 -12.04 39.01 -13.08
CA THR A 126 -11.60 37.58 -12.87
C THR A 126 -11.35 36.92 -14.21
N ILE A 127 -10.23 36.24 -14.31
CA ILE A 127 -9.84 35.45 -15.48
C ILE A 127 -9.66 33.97 -15.09
N HIS A 128 -9.90 33.08 -16.06
CA HIS A 128 -9.70 31.65 -15.91
C HIS A 128 -8.60 31.11 -16.84
N ASP A 129 -8.27 31.86 -17.88
CA ASP A 129 -7.22 31.54 -18.84
C ASP A 129 -6.56 32.79 -19.45
N GLN A 130 -5.53 32.57 -20.29
CA GLN A 130 -4.82 33.66 -20.98
C GLN A 130 -5.66 34.34 -22.06
N ALA A 131 -6.64 33.67 -22.66
CA ALA A 131 -7.47 34.21 -23.71
C ALA A 131 -8.43 35.28 -23.13
N GLU A 132 -9.03 35.01 -21.97
CA GLU A 132 -9.82 35.96 -21.22
C GLU A 132 -8.99 37.20 -20.81
N ALA A 133 -7.75 36.95 -20.31
CA ALA A 133 -6.84 38.05 -19.96
C ALA A 133 -6.55 38.97 -21.15
N ARG A 134 -6.28 38.43 -22.33
CA ARG A 134 -6.07 39.20 -23.57
C ARG A 134 -7.28 40.05 -23.95
N THR A 135 -8.48 39.46 -23.87
CA THR A 135 -9.73 40.13 -24.22
C THR A 135 -9.98 41.32 -23.28
N ILE A 136 -9.77 41.13 -21.97
CA ILE A 136 -9.94 42.16 -20.96
C ILE A 136 -8.92 43.28 -21.15
N LEU A 137 -7.62 42.94 -21.35
CA LEU A 137 -6.56 43.92 -21.57
C LEU A 137 -6.83 44.82 -22.79
N GLN A 138 -7.29 44.22 -23.91
CA GLN A 138 -7.66 44.98 -25.11
C GLN A 138 -8.83 45.96 -24.88
N GLY A 139 -9.75 45.62 -23.99
CA GLY A 139 -10.90 46.48 -23.65
C GLY A 139 -10.58 47.61 -22.66
N LEU A 140 -9.46 47.55 -21.95
CA LEU A 140 -9.12 48.49 -20.87
C LEU A 140 -8.83 49.91 -21.34
N GLU A 141 -8.24 50.08 -22.52
CA GLU A 141 -7.99 51.41 -23.08
C GLU A 141 -9.28 52.26 -23.20
N SER A 142 -10.38 51.60 -23.58
CA SER A 142 -11.69 52.26 -23.72
C SER A 142 -12.32 52.61 -22.37
N SER A 143 -11.91 51.98 -21.27
CA SER A 143 -12.42 52.25 -19.92
C SER A 143 -11.68 53.38 -19.17
N GLY A 144 -10.61 53.92 -19.78
CA GLY A 144 -9.75 54.95 -19.21
C GLY A 144 -8.83 54.41 -18.10
N CYS A 145 -8.64 53.11 -18.01
CA CYS A 145 -7.72 52.47 -17.10
C CYS A 145 -6.28 52.70 -17.58
N GLN A 146 -5.40 53.14 -16.68
CA GLN A 146 -4.02 53.52 -17.00
C GLN A 146 -2.99 52.52 -16.48
N MET A 147 -3.39 51.65 -15.54
CA MET A 147 -2.50 50.65 -14.94
C MET A 147 -3.30 49.43 -14.50
N VAL A 148 -2.69 48.29 -14.49
CA VAL A 148 -3.29 47.05 -13.98
C VAL A 148 -2.47 46.47 -12.81
N LEU A 149 -3.17 46.03 -11.76
CA LEU A 149 -2.62 45.17 -10.71
C LEU A 149 -2.92 43.71 -11.05
N CYS A 150 -1.89 42.85 -11.20
CA CYS A 150 -2.14 41.57 -11.76
C CYS A 150 -1.11 40.48 -11.30
N ASP A 151 -1.36 39.24 -11.69
CA ASP A 151 -0.42 38.15 -11.55
C ASP A 151 0.67 38.17 -12.63
N VAL A 152 1.60 37.17 -12.54
CA VAL A 152 2.74 37.05 -13.48
C VAL A 152 2.27 36.84 -14.92
N VAL A 153 1.24 36.03 -15.13
CA VAL A 153 0.73 35.72 -16.48
C VAL A 153 0.13 36.93 -17.11
N THR A 154 -0.74 37.60 -16.41
CA THR A 154 -1.39 38.85 -16.88
C THR A 154 -0.39 39.99 -17.02
N ASN A 155 0.63 40.07 -16.15
CA ASN A 155 1.71 41.05 -16.24
C ASN A 155 2.50 40.91 -17.55
N SER A 156 2.85 39.68 -17.94
CA SER A 156 3.54 39.44 -19.19
C SER A 156 2.71 39.84 -20.41
N LEU A 157 1.42 39.55 -20.40
CA LEU A 157 0.48 40.00 -21.45
C LEU A 157 0.29 41.51 -21.47
N ALA A 158 0.18 42.15 -20.32
CA ALA A 158 0.06 43.60 -20.26
C ALA A 158 1.27 44.33 -20.86
N GLN A 159 2.46 43.79 -20.63
CA GLN A 159 3.71 44.26 -21.26
C GLN A 159 3.69 44.14 -22.78
N GLU A 160 3.14 43.04 -23.35
CA GLU A 160 2.97 42.86 -24.79
C GLU A 160 2.07 43.95 -25.40
N TYR A 161 1.06 44.37 -24.65
CA TYR A 161 0.12 45.46 -25.07
C TYR A 161 0.58 46.85 -24.68
N GLY A 162 1.74 47.00 -24.05
CA GLY A 162 2.24 48.30 -23.60
C GLY A 162 1.45 48.94 -22.46
N ILE A 163 0.65 48.16 -21.73
CA ILE A 163 -0.14 48.61 -20.60
C ILE A 163 0.73 48.60 -19.34
N PRO A 164 0.85 49.70 -18.59
CA PRO A 164 1.53 49.69 -17.30
C PRO A 164 0.93 48.70 -16.37
N ALA A 165 1.74 47.77 -15.85
CA ALA A 165 1.31 46.71 -14.98
C ALA A 165 2.14 46.66 -13.70
N MET A 166 1.50 46.43 -12.58
CA MET A 166 2.11 46.23 -11.28
C MET A 166 1.80 44.79 -10.84
N LEU A 167 2.85 44.02 -10.62
CA LEU A 167 2.71 42.63 -10.16
C LEU A 167 2.29 42.60 -8.69
N ILE A 168 1.25 41.84 -8.37
CA ILE A 168 0.87 41.53 -7.00
C ILE A 168 1.81 40.42 -6.50
N THR A 169 2.69 40.75 -5.57
CA THR A 169 3.70 39.87 -5.04
C THR A 169 3.37 39.42 -3.61
N SER A 170 3.74 38.20 -3.22
CA SER A 170 3.67 37.79 -1.84
C SER A 170 4.72 38.56 -1.01
N GLY A 171 4.33 38.99 0.18
CA GLY A 171 5.24 39.61 1.14
C GLY A 171 5.97 38.58 2.00
N LEU A 172 6.80 39.10 2.92
CA LEU A 172 7.57 38.28 3.84
C LEU A 172 6.67 37.42 4.73
N GLU A 173 5.56 37.98 5.19
CA GLU A 173 4.59 37.30 6.06
C GLU A 173 3.99 36.05 5.38
N SER A 174 3.63 36.17 4.09
CA SER A 174 3.10 35.05 3.31
C SER A 174 4.14 33.95 3.08
N VAL A 175 5.42 34.33 2.96
CA VAL A 175 6.53 33.38 2.83
C VAL A 175 6.80 32.69 4.16
N GLU A 176 6.79 33.42 5.29
CA GLU A 176 6.94 32.86 6.63
C GLU A 176 5.85 31.85 6.97
N ASP A 177 4.58 32.16 6.66
CA ASP A 177 3.45 31.27 6.86
C ASP A 177 3.57 30.01 5.99
N ALA A 178 4.04 30.15 4.75
CA ALA A 178 4.29 29.02 3.87
C ALA A 178 5.46 28.17 4.34
N LEU A 179 6.52 28.77 4.88
CA LEU A 179 7.62 28.04 5.51
C LEU A 179 7.16 27.29 6.77
N ASN A 180 6.31 27.87 7.60
CA ASN A 180 5.72 27.17 8.74
C ASN A 180 4.92 25.95 8.30
N THR A 181 4.12 26.11 7.26
CA THR A 181 3.37 25.00 6.65
C THR A 181 4.32 23.95 6.08
N ALA A 182 5.39 24.35 5.38
CA ALA A 182 6.38 23.45 4.83
C ALA A 182 7.09 22.63 5.91
N VAL A 183 7.44 23.23 7.04
CA VAL A 183 8.01 22.52 8.18
C VAL A 183 7.04 21.47 8.73
N GLN A 184 5.75 21.81 8.89
CA GLN A 184 4.75 20.85 9.40
C GLN A 184 4.55 19.68 8.42
N GLU A 185 4.43 19.95 7.13
CA GLU A 185 4.29 18.94 6.09
C GLU A 185 5.56 18.05 5.99
N GLY A 186 6.75 18.66 6.05
CA GLY A 186 8.01 17.93 6.06
C GLY A 186 8.18 17.02 7.29
N LEU A 187 7.77 17.48 8.46
CA LEU A 187 7.75 16.66 9.68
C LEU A 187 6.78 15.49 9.56
N ALA A 188 5.58 15.73 9.00
CA ALA A 188 4.60 14.69 8.79
C ALA A 188 5.11 13.62 7.79
N HIS A 189 5.71 14.08 6.68
CA HIS A 189 6.31 13.19 5.68
C HIS A 189 7.43 12.33 6.28
N ARG A 190 8.39 12.96 6.98
CA ARG A 190 9.50 12.26 7.64
C ARG A 190 9.00 11.22 8.63
N LYS A 191 8.02 11.58 9.47
CA LYS A 191 7.42 10.67 10.44
C LYS A 191 6.74 9.48 9.75
N ALA A 192 6.08 9.69 8.61
CA ALA A 192 5.48 8.62 7.84
C ALA A 192 6.53 7.66 7.28
N LEU A 193 7.65 8.18 6.75
CA LEU A 193 8.77 7.38 6.27
C LEU A 193 9.45 6.60 7.41
N GLU A 194 9.71 7.23 8.55
CA GLU A 194 10.28 6.58 9.73
C GLU A 194 9.39 5.44 10.23
N LEU A 195 8.08 5.66 10.24
CA LEU A 195 7.11 4.64 10.63
C LEU A 195 7.06 3.47 9.63
N ALA A 196 7.09 3.77 8.34
CA ALA A 196 7.14 2.75 7.29
C ALA A 196 8.42 1.90 7.40
N GLN A 197 9.58 2.55 7.60
CA GLN A 197 10.85 1.86 7.80
C GLN A 197 10.83 1.00 9.08
N PHE A 198 10.30 1.54 10.18
CA PHE A 198 10.15 0.79 11.43
C PHE A 198 9.32 -0.48 11.23
N PHE A 199 8.18 -0.41 10.54
CA PHE A 199 7.39 -1.62 10.26
C PHE A 199 8.10 -2.61 9.35
N GLN A 200 8.86 -2.15 8.36
CA GLN A 200 9.69 -3.02 7.54
C GLN A 200 10.73 -3.75 8.38
N ASP A 201 11.40 -3.05 9.30
CA ASP A 201 12.40 -3.63 10.18
C ASP A 201 11.79 -4.61 11.19
N VAL A 202 10.58 -4.31 11.69
CA VAL A 202 9.79 -5.25 12.52
C VAL A 202 9.49 -6.53 11.73
N ILE A 203 9.05 -6.44 10.48
CA ILE A 203 8.79 -7.62 9.65
C ILE A 203 10.08 -8.40 9.40
N ARG A 204 11.20 -7.74 9.12
CA ARG A 204 12.51 -8.39 8.94
C ARG A 204 13.02 -9.09 10.20
N ALA A 205 12.66 -8.59 11.37
CA ALA A 205 13.03 -9.20 12.67
C ALA A 205 12.14 -10.39 13.04
N MET A 206 11.03 -10.62 12.34
CA MET A 206 10.17 -11.78 12.59
C MET A 206 10.84 -13.07 12.14
N PRO A 207 10.55 -14.22 12.80
CA PRO A 207 11.14 -15.52 12.46
C PRO A 207 10.52 -16.15 11.20
N TYR A 208 9.87 -15.37 10.36
CA TYR A 208 9.20 -15.81 9.15
C TYR A 208 9.80 -15.14 7.93
N ASP A 209 9.99 -15.91 6.87
CA ASP A 209 10.21 -15.32 5.55
C ASP A 209 8.91 -14.68 5.07
N THR A 210 8.97 -13.46 4.55
CA THR A 210 7.78 -12.68 4.17
C THR A 210 7.93 -12.12 2.76
N LEU A 211 6.90 -12.31 1.95
CA LEU A 211 6.77 -11.77 0.60
C LEU A 211 5.46 -11.00 0.50
N VAL A 212 5.50 -9.77 0.02
CA VAL A 212 4.31 -8.97 -0.26
C VAL A 212 4.31 -8.60 -1.73
N SER A 213 3.21 -8.92 -2.43
CA SER A 213 3.08 -8.65 -3.86
C SER A 213 1.76 -7.96 -4.18
N ASP A 214 1.73 -7.24 -5.31
CA ASP A 214 0.51 -6.65 -5.86
C ASP A 214 -0.36 -7.68 -6.60
N GLU A 215 -1.47 -7.23 -7.18
CA GLU A 215 -2.38 -8.05 -7.99
C GLU A 215 -1.72 -8.61 -9.27
N ALA A 216 -0.68 -7.98 -9.78
CA ALA A 216 0.07 -8.41 -10.95
C ALA A 216 1.15 -9.45 -10.60
N GLY A 217 1.38 -9.69 -9.30
CA GLY A 217 2.44 -10.57 -8.80
C GLY A 217 3.81 -9.90 -8.74
N GLN A 218 3.86 -8.56 -8.84
CA GLN A 218 5.09 -7.82 -8.64
C GLN A 218 5.36 -7.68 -7.13
N ASP A 219 6.60 -7.98 -6.75
CA ASP A 219 7.01 -7.91 -5.35
C ASP A 219 7.15 -6.46 -4.89
N LEU A 220 6.37 -6.10 -3.85
CA LEU A 220 6.40 -4.79 -3.20
C LEU A 220 7.34 -4.79 -1.98
N PHE A 221 7.47 -5.93 -1.31
CA PHE A 221 8.35 -6.09 -0.17
C PHE A 221 8.81 -7.54 -0.08
N VAL A 222 10.11 -7.73 0.17
CA VAL A 222 10.75 -9.05 0.26
C VAL A 222 11.62 -9.08 1.51
N SER A 223 11.39 -10.08 2.36
CA SER A 223 12.22 -10.41 3.52
C SER A 223 12.38 -11.92 3.56
N LEU A 224 13.33 -12.46 2.81
CA LEU A 224 13.56 -13.89 2.66
C LEU A 224 14.94 -14.28 3.19
N SER A 225 15.02 -15.45 3.78
CA SER A 225 16.30 -16.06 4.17
C SER A 225 17.09 -16.47 2.92
N PRO A 226 18.41 -16.28 2.89
CA PRO A 226 19.26 -16.69 1.76
C PRO A 226 19.22 -18.20 1.46
N GLU A 227 18.82 -18.98 2.45
CA GLU A 227 18.75 -20.46 2.38
C GLU A 227 17.37 -20.97 1.94
N LEU A 228 16.44 -20.09 1.55
CA LEU A 228 15.11 -20.51 1.13
C LEU A 228 15.19 -21.21 -0.23
N PRO A 229 14.68 -22.46 -0.37
CA PRO A 229 14.71 -23.18 -1.64
C PRO A 229 13.86 -22.50 -2.72
N ASP A 230 14.32 -22.56 -3.97
CA ASP A 230 13.59 -22.01 -5.12
C ASP A 230 12.21 -22.64 -5.31
N SER A 231 12.04 -23.91 -4.98
CA SER A 231 10.76 -24.62 -5.00
C SER A 231 9.73 -24.00 -4.06
N VAL A 232 10.16 -23.56 -2.87
CA VAL A 232 9.31 -22.89 -1.88
C VAL A 232 8.93 -21.50 -2.35
N LEU A 233 9.88 -20.76 -2.92
CA LEU A 233 9.62 -19.44 -3.49
C LEU A 233 8.66 -19.51 -4.69
N ALA A 234 8.85 -20.47 -5.59
CA ALA A 234 7.93 -20.71 -6.71
C ALA A 234 6.51 -21.02 -6.23
N LYS A 235 6.38 -21.80 -5.15
CA LYS A 235 5.07 -22.10 -4.53
C LYS A 235 4.44 -20.84 -3.90
N ALA A 236 5.23 -19.98 -3.29
CA ALA A 236 4.75 -18.69 -2.73
C ALA A 236 4.18 -17.79 -3.84
N HIS A 237 4.89 -17.61 -4.95
CA HIS A 237 4.40 -16.86 -6.11
C HIS A 237 3.17 -17.51 -6.75
N SER A 238 3.12 -18.85 -6.82
CA SER A 238 1.93 -19.56 -7.31
C SER A 238 0.70 -19.29 -6.43
N ALA A 239 0.86 -19.23 -5.11
CA ALA A 239 -0.24 -18.92 -4.19
C ALA A 239 -0.76 -17.48 -4.38
N ILE A 240 0.10 -16.52 -4.70
CA ILE A 240 -0.27 -15.14 -5.05
C ILE A 240 -1.08 -15.11 -6.35
N MET A 241 -0.61 -15.82 -7.37
CA MET A 241 -1.25 -15.86 -8.69
C MET A 241 -2.64 -16.50 -8.70
N GLN A 242 -2.99 -17.29 -7.69
CA GLN A 242 -4.34 -17.84 -7.52
C GLN A 242 -5.39 -16.77 -7.18
N ARG A 243 -4.97 -15.56 -6.80
CA ARG A 243 -5.83 -14.39 -6.51
C ARG A 243 -7.00 -14.70 -5.58
N THR A 244 -6.76 -15.56 -4.58
CA THR A 244 -7.77 -15.91 -3.59
C THR A 244 -8.15 -14.70 -2.76
N THR A 245 -9.43 -14.52 -2.48
CA THR A 245 -9.93 -13.47 -1.59
C THR A 245 -9.95 -13.90 -0.12
N GLU A 246 -9.64 -15.17 0.15
CA GLU A 246 -9.58 -15.76 1.48
C GLU A 246 -8.15 -16.21 1.81
N PRO A 247 -7.78 -16.20 3.09
CA PRO A 247 -6.49 -16.75 3.52
C PRO A 247 -6.33 -18.20 3.08
N HIS A 248 -5.18 -18.51 2.51
CA HIS A 248 -4.83 -19.85 2.06
C HIS A 248 -3.56 -20.33 2.75
N ARG A 249 -3.54 -21.60 3.15
CA ARG A 249 -2.38 -22.24 3.80
C ARG A 249 -1.97 -23.48 3.03
N SER A 250 -0.67 -23.59 2.72
CA SER A 250 -0.09 -24.74 2.06
C SER A 250 1.22 -25.17 2.72
N CYS A 251 1.65 -26.39 2.47
CA CYS A 251 2.91 -26.92 2.99
C CYS A 251 3.74 -27.55 1.87
N ILE A 252 5.05 -27.49 2.02
CA ILE A 252 6.02 -28.21 1.21
C ILE A 252 7.10 -28.78 2.12
N GLU A 253 7.57 -29.99 1.83
CA GLU A 253 8.67 -30.63 2.56
C GLU A 253 9.85 -30.80 1.62
N GLU A 254 11.01 -30.30 2.04
CA GLU A 254 12.26 -30.39 1.30
C GLU A 254 13.43 -30.55 2.27
N ASP A 255 14.29 -31.50 2.02
CA ASP A 255 15.50 -31.81 2.82
C ASP A 255 15.24 -31.97 4.34
N GLY A 256 14.09 -32.56 4.71
CA GLY A 256 13.73 -32.75 6.11
C GLY A 256 13.30 -31.48 6.83
N ILE A 257 13.04 -30.42 6.08
CA ILE A 257 12.46 -29.17 6.54
C ILE A 257 11.04 -29.06 5.98
N ARG A 258 10.08 -28.72 6.83
CA ARG A 258 8.73 -28.37 6.41
C ARG A 258 8.61 -26.87 6.35
N TYR A 259 8.20 -26.37 5.21
CA TYR A 259 7.85 -24.99 4.97
C TYR A 259 6.32 -24.88 4.95
N THR A 260 5.78 -24.05 5.84
CA THR A 260 4.34 -23.73 5.87
C THR A 260 4.17 -22.34 5.30
N LEU A 261 3.43 -22.23 4.20
CA LEU A 261 3.14 -20.99 3.52
C LEU A 261 1.72 -20.56 3.89
N GLN A 262 1.56 -19.34 4.32
CA GLN A 262 0.26 -18.73 4.57
C GLN A 262 0.12 -17.48 3.71
N SER A 263 -0.77 -17.52 2.74
CA SER A 263 -1.14 -16.38 1.90
C SER A 263 -2.36 -15.68 2.50
N THR A 264 -2.22 -14.40 2.77
CA THR A 264 -3.29 -13.57 3.35
C THR A 264 -3.56 -12.40 2.42
N PRO A 265 -4.77 -12.29 1.83
CA PRO A 265 -5.15 -11.15 1.01
C PRO A 265 -5.43 -9.94 1.90
N ILE A 266 -4.87 -8.77 1.53
CA ILE A 266 -5.10 -7.49 2.20
C ILE A 266 -5.61 -6.50 1.17
N ARG A 267 -6.71 -5.79 1.45
CA ARG A 267 -7.21 -4.70 0.63
C ARG A 267 -6.75 -3.36 1.19
N MET A 268 -6.14 -2.56 0.34
CA MET A 268 -5.72 -1.21 0.67
C MET A 268 -6.14 -0.28 -0.47
N GLU A 269 -6.97 0.73 -0.18
CA GLU A 269 -7.55 1.66 -1.17
C GLU A 269 -8.27 0.98 -2.34
N GLY A 270 -8.89 -0.17 -2.08
CA GLY A 270 -9.59 -0.96 -3.11
C GLY A 270 -8.70 -1.91 -3.91
N VAL A 271 -7.38 -1.80 -3.80
CA VAL A 271 -6.40 -2.68 -4.46
C VAL A 271 -6.11 -3.88 -3.56
N LEU A 272 -6.15 -5.08 -4.16
CA LEU A 272 -5.82 -6.33 -3.47
C LEU A 272 -4.30 -6.52 -3.48
N ARG A 273 -3.74 -6.85 -2.32
CA ARG A 273 -2.34 -7.23 -2.15
C ARG A 273 -2.28 -8.56 -1.41
N HIS A 274 -1.25 -9.34 -1.66
CA HIS A 274 -1.06 -10.63 -1.02
C HIS A 274 0.18 -10.59 -0.13
N VAL A 275 0.01 -10.99 1.13
CA VAL A 275 1.10 -11.21 2.06
C VAL A 275 1.28 -12.71 2.23
N VAL A 276 2.44 -13.24 1.85
CA VAL A 276 2.80 -14.63 2.06
C VAL A 276 3.86 -14.71 3.14
N THR A 277 3.54 -15.39 4.22
CA THR A 277 4.51 -15.73 5.28
C THR A 277 4.93 -17.19 5.15
N ILE A 278 6.21 -17.47 5.34
CA ILE A 278 6.80 -18.79 5.22
C ILE A 278 7.48 -19.15 6.54
N GLU A 279 6.96 -20.15 7.21
CA GLU A 279 7.50 -20.68 8.46
C GLU A 279 8.32 -21.94 8.19
N LYS A 280 9.56 -22.00 8.70
CA LYS A 280 10.43 -23.17 8.64
C LYS A 280 10.27 -24.03 9.89
N SER A 281 10.10 -25.33 9.70
CA SER A 281 10.01 -26.28 10.80
C SER A 281 10.87 -27.49 10.48
N ARG A 282 11.98 -27.66 11.20
CA ARG A 282 12.77 -28.87 11.07
C ARG A 282 11.96 -30.07 11.60
N LEU A 283 11.86 -31.09 10.78
CA LEU A 283 11.24 -32.35 11.16
C LEU A 283 12.20 -33.12 12.03
N SER A 284 11.75 -33.56 13.19
CA SER A 284 12.56 -34.39 14.10
C SER A 284 12.80 -35.81 13.56
N ILE A 285 11.96 -36.23 12.60
CA ILE A 285 12.02 -37.52 11.91
C ILE A 285 11.59 -37.36 10.46
N PRO A 286 12.04 -38.20 9.53
CA PRO A 286 11.55 -38.23 8.15
C PRO A 286 10.11 -38.76 8.11
N LEU A 287 9.11 -37.86 8.23
CA LEU A 287 7.70 -38.21 8.42
C LEU A 287 7.15 -39.14 7.33
N GLY A 288 7.51 -38.93 6.08
CA GLY A 288 7.09 -39.79 4.97
C GLY A 288 7.51 -41.23 5.12
N LYS A 289 8.66 -41.49 5.75
CA LYS A 289 9.15 -42.85 6.07
C LYS A 289 8.28 -43.57 7.11
N TYR A 290 7.54 -42.82 7.91
CA TYR A 290 6.66 -43.34 8.96
C TYR A 290 5.17 -43.13 8.62
N GLY A 291 4.85 -42.98 7.33
CA GLY A 291 3.47 -42.92 6.85
C GLY A 291 2.75 -41.61 7.14
N ILE A 292 3.46 -40.54 7.49
CA ILE A 292 2.86 -39.23 7.71
C ILE A 292 3.25 -38.32 6.55
N ALA A 293 2.26 -37.80 5.79
CA ALA A 293 2.50 -36.96 4.64
C ALA A 293 1.54 -35.75 4.66
N TYR A 294 2.01 -34.62 4.19
CA TYR A 294 1.23 -33.41 4.02
C TYR A 294 0.91 -33.20 2.54
N SER A 295 -0.31 -32.78 2.23
CA SER A 295 -0.71 -32.38 0.90
C SER A 295 -1.64 -31.18 0.98
N ASP A 296 -1.65 -30.35 -0.08
CA ASP A 296 -2.58 -29.26 -0.23
C ASP A 296 -3.77 -29.61 -1.12
N LEU A 297 -4.69 -28.65 -1.28
CA LEU A 297 -5.87 -28.81 -2.11
C LEU A 297 -5.51 -29.17 -3.55
N GLN A 298 -4.54 -28.46 -4.17
CA GLN A 298 -4.18 -28.68 -5.57
C GLN A 298 -3.66 -30.10 -5.79
N GLN A 299 -2.68 -30.54 -4.98
CA GLN A 299 -2.16 -31.90 -5.04
C GLN A 299 -3.25 -32.96 -4.80
N THR A 300 -4.21 -32.64 -3.94
CA THR A 300 -5.30 -33.56 -3.61
C THR A 300 -6.30 -33.65 -4.76
N VAL A 301 -6.62 -32.51 -5.39
CA VAL A 301 -7.53 -32.43 -6.55
C VAL A 301 -6.90 -33.11 -7.78
N ASP A 302 -5.65 -32.79 -8.09
CA ASP A 302 -4.93 -33.40 -9.22
C ASP A 302 -4.89 -34.92 -9.07
N THR A 303 -4.52 -35.43 -7.87
CA THR A 303 -4.53 -36.88 -7.58
C THR A 303 -5.92 -37.51 -7.71
N PHE A 304 -7.00 -36.76 -7.44
CA PHE A 304 -8.38 -37.26 -7.60
C PHE A 304 -8.77 -37.32 -9.07
N PHE A 305 -8.53 -36.26 -9.86
CA PHE A 305 -8.88 -36.22 -11.27
C PHE A 305 -8.06 -37.17 -12.14
N ASP A 306 -6.79 -37.41 -11.78
CA ASP A 306 -5.94 -38.39 -12.44
C ASP A 306 -6.35 -39.83 -12.08
N SER A 307 -7.22 -40.04 -11.11
CA SER A 307 -7.71 -41.34 -10.71
C SER A 307 -8.93 -41.77 -11.56
N PHE A 308 -9.05 -43.11 -11.76
CA PHE A 308 -10.21 -43.70 -12.44
C PHE A 308 -11.57 -43.23 -11.89
N TYR A 309 -11.64 -42.88 -10.61
CA TYR A 309 -12.85 -42.48 -9.92
C TYR A 309 -13.31 -41.06 -10.25
N GLY A 310 -12.42 -40.18 -10.74
CA GLY A 310 -12.77 -38.86 -11.23
C GLY A 310 -13.69 -38.90 -12.47
N ILE A 311 -13.71 -40.02 -13.17
CA ILE A 311 -14.43 -40.21 -14.46
C ILE A 311 -15.80 -40.86 -14.26
N THR A 312 -16.10 -41.48 -13.12
CA THR A 312 -17.34 -42.25 -12.92
C THR A 312 -18.42 -41.42 -12.22
N GLN A 313 -19.65 -41.45 -12.81
CA GLN A 313 -20.85 -40.79 -12.28
C GLN A 313 -21.38 -41.37 -10.96
N SER A 314 -20.82 -42.48 -10.48
CA SER A 314 -21.30 -43.18 -9.26
C SER A 314 -21.14 -42.39 -7.98
N PHE A 315 -20.34 -41.32 -7.98
CA PHE A 315 -20.17 -40.42 -6.87
C PHE A 315 -21.24 -39.33 -6.70
N SER A 316 -22.06 -39.11 -7.72
CA SER A 316 -23.06 -38.02 -7.68
C SER A 316 -24.15 -38.24 -6.61
N THR A 317 -24.54 -39.49 -6.37
CA THR A 317 -25.57 -39.83 -5.38
C THR A 317 -25.03 -39.79 -3.92
N ALA A 318 -23.76 -40.10 -3.74
CA ALA A 318 -23.08 -39.99 -2.43
C ALA A 318 -22.86 -38.52 -2.02
N ASN A 319 -22.78 -37.60 -2.98
CA ASN A 319 -22.53 -36.16 -2.75
C ASN A 319 -23.56 -35.49 -1.81
N LEU A 320 -24.84 -35.77 -1.96
CA LEU A 320 -25.92 -35.15 -1.16
C LEU A 320 -25.85 -35.52 0.31
N THR A 321 -25.44 -36.76 0.62
CA THR A 321 -25.29 -37.23 2.01
C THR A 321 -24.01 -36.69 2.62
N LEU A 322 -22.94 -36.52 1.83
CA LEU A 322 -21.64 -36.03 2.27
C LEU A 322 -21.67 -34.53 2.62
N GLU A 323 -22.44 -33.72 1.89
CA GLU A 323 -22.60 -32.29 2.19
C GLU A 323 -23.24 -32.04 3.56
N GLN A 324 -24.12 -32.94 4.02
CA GLN A 324 -24.70 -32.86 5.36
C GLN A 324 -23.68 -33.14 6.49
N TYR A 325 -22.65 -33.95 6.22
CA TYR A 325 -21.58 -34.24 7.19
C TYR A 325 -20.56 -33.11 7.28
N LEU A 326 -20.30 -32.38 6.19
CA LEU A 326 -19.39 -31.24 6.18
C LEU A 326 -19.86 -30.08 7.07
N GLN A 327 -21.18 -29.96 7.29
CA GLN A 327 -21.74 -28.91 8.13
C GLN A 327 -21.62 -29.17 9.64
N ASN A 328 -21.32 -30.42 10.05
CA ASN A 328 -21.43 -30.83 11.46
C ASN A 328 -20.08 -30.89 12.20
N ASN A 329 -18.96 -30.63 11.57
CA ASN A 329 -17.61 -30.63 12.14
C ASN A 329 -17.29 -31.84 13.05
N ARG A 330 -17.82 -33.03 12.71
CA ARG A 330 -17.65 -34.27 13.46
C ARG A 330 -16.63 -35.19 12.78
N PRO A 331 -15.86 -35.97 13.56
CA PRO A 331 -15.02 -37.02 12.99
C PRO A 331 -15.84 -37.98 12.12
N LEU A 332 -15.36 -38.28 10.93
CA LEU A 332 -16.01 -39.18 10.01
C LEU A 332 -15.21 -40.50 9.92
N VAL A 333 -15.90 -41.62 10.10
CA VAL A 333 -15.35 -42.94 9.87
C VAL A 333 -15.90 -43.50 8.55
N VAL A 334 -15.00 -43.79 7.58
CA VAL A 334 -15.36 -44.36 6.28
C VAL A 334 -14.90 -45.84 6.29
N TYR A 335 -15.85 -46.75 6.25
CA TYR A 335 -15.56 -48.23 6.21
C TYR A 335 -16.19 -48.87 4.99
N GLY A 336 -15.67 -49.99 4.59
CA GLY A 336 -16.13 -50.76 3.43
C GLY A 336 -15.07 -51.72 2.89
N GLU A 337 -15.39 -52.48 1.88
CA GLU A 337 -14.51 -53.49 1.25
C GLU A 337 -13.29 -52.83 0.57
N PRO A 338 -12.18 -53.55 0.39
CA PRO A 338 -11.07 -53.08 -0.45
C PRO A 338 -11.55 -52.71 -1.85
N GLY A 339 -10.96 -51.61 -2.43
CA GLY A 339 -11.32 -51.18 -3.78
C GLY A 339 -12.54 -50.26 -3.87
N THR A 340 -13.26 -49.95 -2.79
CA THR A 340 -14.47 -49.09 -2.78
C THR A 340 -14.17 -47.56 -2.74
N ALA A 341 -12.99 -47.17 -3.17
CA ALA A 341 -12.58 -45.76 -3.31
C ALA A 341 -12.67 -44.89 -2.04
N LYS A 342 -12.56 -45.49 -0.85
CA LYS A 342 -12.60 -44.74 0.42
C LYS A 342 -11.62 -43.55 0.49
N PRO A 343 -10.35 -43.68 0.10
CA PRO A 343 -9.42 -42.55 0.12
C PRO A 343 -9.84 -41.41 -0.79
N GLN A 344 -10.43 -41.69 -1.95
CA GLN A 344 -10.90 -40.70 -2.90
C GLN A 344 -12.11 -39.94 -2.34
N MET A 345 -13.00 -40.63 -1.64
CA MET A 345 -14.13 -40.03 -0.96
C MET A 345 -13.66 -39.02 0.12
N VAL A 346 -12.67 -39.40 0.92
CA VAL A 346 -12.12 -38.50 1.95
C VAL A 346 -11.41 -37.29 1.34
N ARG A 347 -10.70 -37.46 0.22
CA ARG A 347 -10.09 -36.35 -0.53
C ARG A 347 -11.13 -35.36 -1.07
N MET A 348 -12.23 -35.87 -1.58
CA MET A 348 -13.34 -35.05 -2.08
C MET A 348 -14.02 -34.29 -0.93
N LEU A 349 -14.22 -34.93 0.22
CA LEU A 349 -14.71 -34.28 1.43
C LEU A 349 -13.80 -33.13 1.87
N TYR A 350 -12.49 -33.38 1.90
CA TYR A 350 -11.51 -32.31 2.18
C TYR A 350 -11.62 -31.17 1.19
N ALA A 351 -11.64 -31.45 -0.12
CA ALA A 351 -11.69 -30.42 -1.17
C ALA A 351 -12.97 -29.55 -1.11
N LYS A 352 -14.08 -30.10 -0.61
CA LYS A 352 -15.34 -29.39 -0.42
C LYS A 352 -15.54 -28.85 1.01
N GLY A 353 -14.67 -29.22 1.93
CA GLY A 353 -14.78 -28.89 3.35
C GLY A 353 -14.34 -27.46 3.69
N PRO A 354 -14.70 -26.98 4.88
CA PRO A 354 -14.35 -25.64 5.33
C PRO A 354 -12.84 -25.42 5.51
N LEU A 355 -12.06 -26.50 5.65
CA LEU A 355 -10.60 -26.49 5.78
C LEU A 355 -9.88 -26.83 4.47
N SER A 356 -10.54 -26.71 3.32
CA SER A 356 -9.91 -26.96 2.02
C SER A 356 -8.70 -26.07 1.73
N ASN A 357 -8.69 -24.87 2.32
CA ASN A 357 -7.56 -23.92 2.24
C ASN A 357 -6.43 -24.20 3.25
N ALA A 358 -6.53 -25.30 4.00
CA ALA A 358 -5.56 -25.73 4.98
C ALA A 358 -4.96 -27.08 4.55
N PRO A 359 -3.79 -27.50 5.07
CA PRO A 359 -3.17 -28.76 4.68
C PRO A 359 -4.01 -30.00 5.03
N LEU A 360 -4.00 -30.99 4.15
CA LEU A 360 -4.45 -32.35 4.45
C LEU A 360 -3.26 -33.18 4.96
N VAL A 361 -3.34 -33.64 6.20
CA VAL A 361 -2.35 -34.55 6.79
C VAL A 361 -2.83 -35.98 6.62
N LYS A 362 -2.09 -36.76 5.86
CA LYS A 362 -2.36 -38.19 5.64
C LYS A 362 -1.49 -39.00 6.58
N ILE A 363 -2.09 -39.88 7.37
CA ILE A 363 -1.43 -40.75 8.31
C ILE A 363 -1.79 -42.19 7.94
N ASP A 364 -0.80 -42.96 7.51
CA ASP A 364 -0.95 -44.41 7.29
C ASP A 364 -0.57 -45.16 8.55
N CYS A 365 -1.57 -45.65 9.27
CA CYS A 365 -1.36 -46.33 10.55
C CYS A 365 -0.58 -47.66 10.42
N ALA A 366 -0.63 -48.29 9.26
CA ALA A 366 0.16 -49.49 9.00
C ALA A 366 1.67 -49.23 8.89
N MET A 367 2.06 -47.99 8.56
CA MET A 367 3.44 -47.53 8.46
C MET A 367 3.95 -46.83 9.73
N LEU A 368 3.09 -46.59 10.71
CA LEU A 368 3.45 -45.96 11.97
C LEU A 368 4.28 -46.87 12.85
N MET A 369 5.60 -46.82 12.68
CA MET A 369 6.52 -47.45 13.62
C MET A 369 6.68 -46.65 14.91
N ARG A 370 7.36 -47.21 15.93
CA ARG A 370 7.58 -46.52 17.21
C ARG A 370 7.98 -45.04 17.12
N PRO A 371 8.95 -44.61 16.27
CA PRO A 371 9.30 -43.19 16.17
C PRO A 371 8.18 -42.32 15.61
N GLY A 372 7.42 -42.82 14.62
CA GLY A 372 6.27 -42.14 14.06
C GLY A 372 5.14 -42.04 15.07
N TRP A 373 4.86 -43.09 15.81
CA TRP A 373 3.86 -43.06 16.90
C TRP A 373 4.24 -42.06 17.98
N LYS A 374 5.50 -42.10 18.45
CA LYS A 374 6.00 -41.16 19.46
C LYS A 374 5.92 -39.73 18.98
N TYR A 375 6.25 -39.43 17.71
CA TYR A 375 6.09 -38.14 17.14
C TYR A 375 4.61 -37.69 17.14
N LEU A 376 3.72 -38.58 16.73
CA LEU A 376 2.28 -38.27 16.65
C LEU A 376 1.67 -37.94 18.00
N MET A 377 2.06 -38.65 19.05
CA MET A 377 1.45 -38.57 20.38
C MET A 377 2.12 -37.60 21.35
N GLU A 378 3.44 -37.41 21.25
CA GLU A 378 4.22 -36.67 22.25
C GLU A 378 4.83 -35.36 21.72
N ASN A 379 4.87 -35.13 20.40
CA ASN A 379 5.55 -33.95 19.87
C ASN A 379 4.61 -32.76 19.75
N ASP A 380 5.01 -31.61 20.28
CA ASP A 380 4.23 -30.35 20.20
C ASP A 380 3.94 -29.89 18.76
N ARG A 381 4.72 -30.35 17.78
CA ARG A 381 4.53 -30.07 16.35
C ARG A 381 3.76 -31.18 15.63
N SER A 382 3.20 -32.11 16.35
CA SER A 382 2.31 -33.15 15.81
C SER A 382 1.04 -32.52 15.22
N PRO A 383 0.50 -33.08 14.12
CA PRO A 383 -0.78 -32.63 13.60
C PRO A 383 -1.93 -32.76 14.60
N LEU A 384 -1.84 -33.69 15.57
CA LEU A 384 -2.83 -33.82 16.64
C LEU A 384 -2.80 -32.66 17.63
N MET A 385 -1.61 -32.07 17.87
CA MET A 385 -1.42 -30.93 18.77
C MET A 385 -1.66 -29.57 18.08
N GLY A 386 -1.60 -29.55 16.73
CA GLY A 386 -1.76 -28.36 15.90
C GLY A 386 -3.21 -27.89 15.76
N LYS A 387 -3.40 -26.86 14.94
CA LYS A 387 -4.70 -26.33 14.54
C LYS A 387 -4.72 -26.05 13.04
N GLY A 388 -5.91 -26.09 12.43
CA GLY A 388 -6.12 -25.68 11.05
C GLY A 388 -5.49 -26.63 10.05
N CYS A 389 -5.73 -27.92 10.18
CA CYS A 389 -5.45 -28.93 9.15
C CYS A 389 -6.57 -29.97 9.16
N THR A 390 -6.74 -30.67 8.06
CA THR A 390 -7.59 -31.87 8.01
C THR A 390 -6.72 -33.10 8.21
N ILE A 391 -7.09 -33.99 9.13
CA ILE A 391 -6.34 -35.22 9.41
C ILE A 391 -7.08 -36.41 8.80
N MET A 392 -6.43 -37.10 7.90
CA MET A 392 -6.90 -38.36 7.30
C MET A 392 -6.06 -39.52 7.80
N MET A 393 -6.67 -40.46 8.52
CA MET A 393 -6.05 -41.68 8.98
C MET A 393 -6.51 -42.89 8.12
N SER A 394 -5.58 -43.66 7.60
CA SER A 394 -5.84 -44.87 6.86
C SER A 394 -5.25 -46.07 7.61
N HIS A 395 -5.80 -47.27 7.32
CA HIS A 395 -5.39 -48.53 7.95
C HIS A 395 -5.44 -48.50 9.49
N VAL A 396 -6.49 -47.89 10.03
CA VAL A 396 -6.66 -47.75 11.49
C VAL A 396 -6.75 -49.13 12.18
N GLU A 397 -7.18 -50.14 11.46
CA GLU A 397 -7.19 -51.56 11.87
C GLU A 397 -5.80 -52.14 12.15
N ALA A 398 -4.75 -51.46 11.71
CA ALA A 398 -3.36 -51.91 11.98
C ALA A 398 -2.86 -51.44 13.35
N LEU A 399 -3.59 -50.57 14.05
CA LEU A 399 -3.26 -50.16 15.41
C LEU A 399 -3.58 -51.26 16.42
N THR A 400 -2.75 -51.38 17.47
CA THR A 400 -3.10 -52.24 18.62
C THR A 400 -4.23 -51.58 19.43
N ASP A 401 -4.93 -52.38 20.25
CA ASP A 401 -5.98 -51.89 21.12
C ASP A 401 -5.49 -50.76 22.07
N GLU A 402 -4.25 -50.88 22.54
CA GLU A 402 -3.60 -49.86 23.38
C GLU A 402 -3.38 -48.55 22.61
N GLN A 403 -2.83 -48.63 21.38
CA GLN A 403 -2.61 -47.49 20.52
C GLN A 403 -3.93 -46.82 20.14
N PHE A 404 -4.93 -47.61 19.81
CA PHE A 404 -6.26 -47.07 19.47
C PHE A 404 -6.88 -46.34 20.67
N SER A 405 -6.79 -46.90 21.88
CA SER A 405 -7.27 -46.31 23.12
C SER A 405 -6.55 -44.99 23.45
N GLU A 406 -5.22 -44.97 23.28
CA GLU A 406 -4.38 -43.79 23.49
C GLU A 406 -4.73 -42.69 22.49
N LEU A 407 -4.84 -43.02 21.19
CA LEU A 407 -5.22 -42.12 20.16
C LEU A 407 -6.60 -41.50 20.41
N PHE A 408 -7.59 -42.30 20.74
CA PHE A 408 -8.94 -41.88 21.00
C PHE A 408 -9.00 -40.94 22.22
N SER A 409 -8.29 -41.27 23.29
CA SER A 409 -8.18 -40.43 24.48
C SER A 409 -7.51 -39.11 24.17
N THR A 410 -6.47 -39.08 23.38
CA THR A 410 -5.74 -37.88 22.97
C THR A 410 -6.60 -36.98 22.10
N VAL A 411 -7.27 -37.51 21.05
CA VAL A 411 -8.16 -36.76 20.19
C VAL A 411 -9.32 -36.12 20.96
N THR A 412 -9.86 -36.87 21.94
CA THR A 412 -10.94 -36.39 22.79
C THR A 412 -10.46 -35.32 23.77
N ALA A 413 -9.34 -35.55 24.46
CA ALA A 413 -8.79 -34.62 25.45
C ALA A 413 -8.33 -33.28 24.84
N LEU A 414 -7.79 -33.33 23.65
CA LEU A 414 -7.31 -32.13 22.95
C LEU A 414 -8.42 -31.37 22.20
N HIS A 415 -9.63 -31.90 22.15
CA HIS A 415 -10.71 -31.37 21.30
C HIS A 415 -10.24 -31.14 19.85
N THR A 416 -9.45 -32.11 19.33
CA THR A 416 -8.83 -32.01 17.99
C THR A 416 -9.87 -31.79 16.90
N GLN A 417 -11.07 -32.32 17.07
CA GLN A 417 -12.22 -32.16 16.19
C GLN A 417 -12.75 -30.72 16.09
N GLU A 418 -12.44 -29.86 17.06
CA GLU A 418 -12.82 -28.44 17.04
C GLU A 418 -11.71 -27.55 16.46
N ARG A 419 -10.51 -28.11 16.30
CA ARG A 419 -9.30 -27.39 15.88
C ARG A 419 -8.89 -27.71 14.46
N ASN A 420 -9.27 -28.90 13.98
CA ASN A 420 -8.85 -29.48 12.69
C ASN A 420 -10.05 -29.98 11.90
#